data_6742bf242972beb7c8f06d5e8a464e2a
#
_entry.id   6742bf242972beb7c8f06d5e8a464e2a
#
_cell.length_a   1.000
_cell.length_b   1.000
_cell.length_c   1.000
_cell.angle_alpha   90.00
_cell.angle_beta   90.00
_cell.angle_gamma   90.00
#
_symmetry.space_group_name_H-M   'P 1'
#
loop_
_entity.id
_entity.type
_entity.pdbx_description
1 polymer ?
#
loop_
_entity_poly.entity_id
_entity_poly.type
_entity_poly.pdbx_seq_one_letter_code
_entity_poly.pdbx_strand_id
1 'polypeptide(L)'
;HTARNLGVKTIVAATESGYTARMISKYRPKADILAITFSEKTQRGLMVNWGVYPIIAEKPANTDAMFDLATKKAQDLGFAKEGDLILITAGVPVGESGTTNVMKVQLIGSKLVQGSGVGDESTIGKAVIASNAQEAAAKMQKGDILVVKTTDKDYLPAIEKAAALVVETGGLTSHAAVVGIAMGIPVVVGAENATSVISDGQIITVDSRRGIIYKGATNAL
;
A
#
# COMPACT_ATOMS: atom_id res chain seq x y z
N HIS A 1 5.05 20.12 5.56
CA HIS A 1 5.39 20.18 4.14
C HIS A 1 5.04 18.90 3.41
N THR A 2 5.57 17.74 3.82
CA THR A 2 5.37 16.43 3.17
C THR A 2 3.89 16.08 2.95
N ALA A 3 3.04 16.18 3.98
CA ALA A 3 1.61 15.90 3.87
C ALA A 3 0.92 16.76 2.79
N ARG A 4 1.30 18.04 2.70
CA ARG A 4 0.76 18.96 1.68
C ARG A 4 1.23 18.61 0.28
N ASN A 5 2.51 18.30 0.11
CA ASN A 5 3.10 17.98 -1.19
C ASN A 5 2.54 16.67 -1.77
N LEU A 6 2.24 15.70 -0.91
CA LEU A 6 1.67 14.40 -1.30
C LEU A 6 0.13 14.37 -1.28
N GLY A 7 -0.52 15.49 -0.95
CA GLY A 7 -1.99 15.53 -0.87
C GLY A 7 -2.59 14.63 0.22
N VAL A 8 -1.80 14.27 1.23
CA VAL A 8 -2.21 13.39 2.33
C VAL A 8 -3.30 14.07 3.16
N LYS A 9 -4.42 13.34 3.38
CA LYS A 9 -5.55 13.83 4.16
C LYS A 9 -5.46 13.50 5.64
N THR A 10 -4.60 12.54 6.02
CA THR A 10 -4.48 12.06 7.40
C THR A 10 -3.02 11.92 7.80
N ILE A 11 -2.67 12.52 8.93
CA ILE A 11 -1.39 12.36 9.61
C ILE A 11 -1.64 11.55 10.87
N VAL A 12 -1.04 10.37 10.99
CA VAL A 12 -1.09 9.57 12.20
C VAL A 12 0.13 9.90 13.06
N ALA A 13 -0.09 10.42 14.25
CA ALA A 13 0.95 10.76 15.20
C ALA A 13 0.94 9.76 16.37
N ALA A 14 1.86 8.80 16.38
CA ALA A 14 2.06 7.92 17.52
C ALA A 14 2.89 8.66 18.57
N THR A 15 2.31 8.93 19.73
CA THR A 15 2.90 9.84 20.71
C THR A 15 2.60 9.42 22.16
N GLU A 16 3.65 9.27 22.97
CA GLU A 16 3.53 8.95 24.39
C GLU A 16 3.01 10.19 25.19
N SER A 17 3.67 11.33 25.03
CA SER A 17 3.39 12.56 25.76
C SER A 17 2.46 13.54 25.07
N GLY A 18 2.02 13.25 23.84
CA GLY A 18 1.25 14.16 23.01
C GLY A 18 2.07 15.29 22.35
N TYR A 19 3.38 15.34 22.56
CA TYR A 19 4.22 16.43 22.04
C TYR A 19 4.15 16.54 20.52
N THR A 20 4.32 15.42 19.81
CA THR A 20 4.31 15.37 18.33
C THR A 20 2.99 15.87 17.78
N ALA A 21 1.86 15.39 18.32
CA ALA A 21 0.54 15.81 17.86
C ALA A 21 0.32 17.32 18.07
N ARG A 22 0.72 17.86 19.24
CA ARG A 22 0.65 19.30 19.51
C ARG A 22 1.52 20.13 18.58
N MET A 23 2.73 19.64 18.28
CA MET A 23 3.63 20.33 17.33
C MET A 23 3.07 20.37 15.93
N ILE A 24 2.50 19.28 15.44
CA ILE A 24 1.86 19.23 14.12
C ILE A 24 0.64 20.16 14.10
N SER A 25 -0.19 20.14 15.14
CA SER A 25 -1.38 20.97 15.30
C SER A 25 -1.10 22.48 15.20
N LYS A 26 0.06 22.94 15.71
CA LYS A 26 0.49 24.35 15.60
C LYS A 26 0.54 24.87 14.16
N TYR A 27 0.89 24.01 13.21
CA TYR A 27 0.99 24.38 11.81
C TYR A 27 -0.34 24.33 11.07
N ARG A 28 -1.43 23.94 11.76
CA ARG A 28 -2.80 23.83 11.22
C ARG A 28 -2.81 23.18 9.81
N PRO A 29 -2.30 21.95 9.66
CA PRO A 29 -2.34 21.28 8.37
C PRO A 29 -3.79 21.11 7.90
N LYS A 30 -4.01 21.00 6.60
CA LYS A 30 -5.34 20.62 6.06
C LYS A 30 -5.69 19.16 6.37
N ALA A 31 -4.67 18.34 6.65
CA ALA A 31 -4.83 16.95 7.02
C ALA A 31 -5.30 16.83 8.48
N ASP A 32 -6.20 15.89 8.74
CA ASP A 32 -6.60 15.50 10.10
C ASP A 32 -5.42 14.84 10.83
N ILE A 33 -5.31 15.06 12.13
CA ILE A 33 -4.23 14.51 12.96
C ILE A 33 -4.83 13.43 13.87
N LEU A 34 -4.70 12.16 13.47
CA LEU A 34 -5.06 11.03 14.33
C LEU A 34 -3.90 10.78 15.30
N ALA A 35 -4.09 11.15 16.56
CA ALA A 35 -3.07 10.96 17.59
C ALA A 35 -3.30 9.65 18.36
N ILE A 36 -2.41 8.69 18.17
CA ILE A 36 -2.42 7.40 18.89
C ILE A 36 -1.55 7.55 20.14
N THR A 37 -2.14 7.38 21.31
CA THR A 37 -1.42 7.42 22.60
C THR A 37 -1.76 6.21 23.45
N PHE A 38 -0.88 5.94 24.44
CA PHE A 38 -1.00 4.82 25.37
C PHE A 38 -1.40 5.31 26.78
N SER A 39 -1.71 6.60 26.93
CA SER A 39 -2.02 7.26 28.19
C SER A 39 -3.35 8.02 28.09
N GLU A 40 -4.31 7.68 28.96
CA GLU A 40 -5.57 8.40 29.05
C GLU A 40 -5.39 9.89 29.38
N LYS A 41 -4.40 10.22 30.22
CA LYS A 41 -4.08 11.61 30.55
C LYS A 41 -3.66 12.38 29.29
N THR A 42 -2.83 11.77 28.46
CA THR A 42 -2.37 12.36 27.19
C THR A 42 -3.54 12.49 26.21
N GLN A 43 -4.38 11.45 26.08
CA GLN A 43 -5.57 11.50 25.25
C GLN A 43 -6.47 12.67 25.62
N ARG A 44 -6.84 12.80 26.90
CA ARG A 44 -7.68 13.91 27.37
C ARG A 44 -7.05 15.27 27.11
N GLY A 45 -5.74 15.40 27.34
CA GLY A 45 -5.01 16.65 27.11
C GLY A 45 -4.89 17.05 25.64
N LEU A 46 -5.04 16.11 24.71
CA LEU A 46 -4.98 16.38 23.27
C LEU A 46 -6.33 16.81 22.66
N MET A 47 -7.44 16.56 23.34
CA MET A 47 -8.80 16.87 22.85
C MET A 47 -9.03 18.36 22.57
N VAL A 48 -8.26 19.24 23.20
CA VAL A 48 -8.38 20.70 23.02
C VAL A 48 -7.47 21.25 21.91
N ASN A 49 -6.73 20.38 21.21
CA ASN A 49 -5.81 20.82 20.15
C ASN A 49 -6.49 20.80 18.79
N TRP A 50 -6.24 21.83 18.00
CA TRP A 50 -6.84 22.00 16.69
C TRP A 50 -6.52 20.84 15.73
N GLY A 51 -7.58 20.25 15.15
CA GLY A 51 -7.46 19.18 14.15
C GLY A 51 -6.87 17.87 14.69
N VAL A 52 -6.81 17.69 16.01
CA VAL A 52 -6.30 16.46 16.65
C VAL A 52 -7.47 15.59 17.11
N TYR A 53 -7.45 14.35 16.70
CA TYR A 53 -8.37 13.29 17.08
C TYR A 53 -7.60 12.25 17.90
N PRO A 54 -7.58 12.38 19.24
CA PRO A 54 -6.79 11.50 20.08
C PRO A 54 -7.52 10.20 20.39
N ILE A 55 -6.84 9.09 20.19
CA ILE A 55 -7.32 7.75 20.55
C ILE A 55 -6.34 7.06 21.48
N ILE A 56 -6.87 6.19 22.34
CA ILE A 56 -6.08 5.30 23.17
C ILE A 56 -5.91 3.95 22.48
N ALA A 57 -4.74 3.36 22.59
CA ALA A 57 -4.44 2.02 22.09
C ALA A 57 -3.47 1.32 23.04
N GLU A 58 -3.36 0.00 22.91
CA GLU A 58 -2.31 -0.76 23.57
C GLU A 58 -0.95 -0.45 22.94
N LYS A 59 0.08 -0.43 23.77
CA LYS A 59 1.46 -0.13 23.32
C LYS A 59 1.98 -1.28 22.48
N PRO A 60 2.36 -1.05 21.22
CA PRO A 60 2.88 -2.10 20.36
C PRO A 60 4.28 -2.56 20.78
N ALA A 61 4.61 -3.82 20.50
CA ALA A 61 5.86 -4.44 20.91
C ALA A 61 7.08 -3.91 20.14
N ASN A 62 6.90 -3.45 18.90
CA ASN A 62 7.97 -3.00 18.02
C ASN A 62 7.47 -1.96 17.02
N THR A 63 8.39 -1.45 16.20
CA THR A 63 8.12 -0.40 15.21
C THR A 63 7.17 -0.84 14.10
N ASP A 64 7.29 -2.09 13.62
CA ASP A 64 6.41 -2.60 12.56
C ASP A 64 4.98 -2.75 13.07
N ALA A 65 4.80 -3.31 14.26
CA ALA A 65 3.50 -3.36 14.93
C ALA A 65 2.88 -1.97 15.15
N MET A 66 3.71 -0.92 15.35
CA MET A 66 3.24 0.45 15.44
C MET A 66 2.69 0.95 14.09
N PHE A 67 3.37 0.66 12.99
CA PHE A 67 2.89 1.05 11.66
C PHE A 67 1.60 0.33 11.29
N ASP A 68 1.50 -0.97 11.62
CA ASP A 68 0.29 -1.76 11.40
C ASP A 68 -0.89 -1.24 12.23
N LEU A 69 -0.65 -0.92 13.51
CA LEU A 69 -1.63 -0.30 14.40
C LEU A 69 -2.11 1.05 13.84
N ALA A 70 -1.18 1.90 13.40
CA ALA A 70 -1.49 3.21 12.83
C ALA A 70 -2.36 3.09 11.57
N THR A 71 -1.99 2.18 10.67
CA THR A 71 -2.72 1.90 9.45
C THR A 71 -4.12 1.39 9.74
N LYS A 72 -4.23 0.37 10.60
CA LYS A 72 -5.51 -0.22 10.99
C LYS A 72 -6.43 0.79 11.65
N LYS A 73 -5.93 1.57 12.62
CA LYS A 73 -6.75 2.58 13.32
C LYS A 73 -7.22 3.70 12.40
N ALA A 74 -6.39 4.13 11.43
CA ALA A 74 -6.80 5.11 10.44
C ALA A 74 -7.95 4.58 9.56
N GLN A 75 -7.94 3.31 9.19
CA GLN A 75 -9.01 2.65 8.43
C GLN A 75 -10.28 2.44 9.27
N ASP A 76 -10.15 1.80 10.44
CA ASP A 76 -11.27 1.43 11.31
C ASP A 76 -12.11 2.65 11.73
N LEU A 77 -11.44 3.80 11.91
CA LEU A 77 -12.06 5.06 12.33
C LEU A 77 -12.47 5.96 11.14
N GLY A 78 -12.30 5.52 9.91
CA GLY A 78 -12.71 6.25 8.71
C GLY A 78 -11.83 7.45 8.35
N PHE A 79 -10.64 7.60 8.94
CA PHE A 79 -9.68 8.64 8.58
C PHE A 79 -8.98 8.36 7.25
N ALA A 80 -8.94 7.11 6.83
CA ALA A 80 -8.38 6.70 5.56
C ALA A 80 -9.14 5.49 5.00
N LYS A 81 -9.29 5.45 3.68
CA LYS A 81 -9.90 4.33 2.94
C LYS A 81 -8.87 3.69 2.00
N GLU A 82 -9.22 2.55 1.44
CA GLU A 82 -8.39 1.90 0.42
C GLU A 82 -8.03 2.90 -0.69
N GLY A 83 -6.75 2.97 -1.04
CA GLY A 83 -6.20 3.90 -2.02
C GLY A 83 -5.69 5.23 -1.44
N ASP A 84 -5.97 5.54 -0.19
CA ASP A 84 -5.46 6.76 0.42
C ASP A 84 -4.01 6.61 0.90
N LEU A 85 -3.26 7.70 0.83
CA LEU A 85 -1.97 7.83 1.49
C LEU A 85 -2.16 8.43 2.89
N ILE A 86 -1.50 7.87 3.88
CA ILE A 86 -1.36 8.46 5.21
C ILE A 86 0.10 8.75 5.52
N LEU A 87 0.33 9.72 6.36
CA LEU A 87 1.65 10.05 6.87
C LEU A 87 1.74 9.63 8.34
N ILE A 88 2.57 8.66 8.65
CA ILE A 88 2.77 8.18 10.03
C ILE A 88 4.03 8.82 10.60
N THR A 89 3.93 9.39 11.80
CA THR A 89 5.06 9.93 12.55
C THR A 89 5.16 9.22 13.90
N ALA A 90 6.34 8.77 14.26
CA ALA A 90 6.59 8.05 15.50
C ALA A 90 7.99 8.33 16.07
N GLY A 91 8.16 8.12 17.37
CA GLY A 91 9.46 7.99 18.02
C GLY A 91 9.88 6.52 18.05
N VAL A 92 11.11 6.22 17.66
CA VAL A 92 11.72 4.88 17.68
C VAL A 92 13.00 4.93 18.52
N PRO A 93 13.22 3.97 19.43
CA PRO A 93 12.36 2.85 19.79
C PRO A 93 11.04 3.26 20.47
N VAL A 94 10.01 2.39 20.29
CA VAL A 94 8.67 2.65 20.84
C VAL A 94 8.73 2.71 22.36
N GLY A 95 8.27 3.85 22.93
CA GLY A 95 8.20 4.05 24.39
C GLY A 95 9.28 4.92 24.98
N GLU A 96 10.20 5.45 24.18
CA GLU A 96 11.07 6.53 24.61
C GLU A 96 10.41 7.89 24.36
N SER A 97 10.19 8.63 25.44
CA SER A 97 9.55 9.94 25.37
C SER A 97 10.50 10.98 24.79
N GLY A 98 10.04 11.80 23.86
CA GLY A 98 10.73 13.01 23.41
C GLY A 98 11.38 12.97 22.03
N THR A 99 11.41 11.84 21.35
CA THR A 99 11.98 11.73 20.00
C THR A 99 10.91 11.36 18.95
N THR A 100 10.64 12.28 18.01
CA THR A 100 9.96 11.94 16.75
C THR A 100 11.03 11.87 15.68
N ASN A 101 11.51 10.68 15.38
CA ASN A 101 12.66 10.45 14.50
C ASN A 101 12.31 9.62 13.25
N VAL A 102 11.07 9.17 13.13
CA VAL A 102 10.58 8.43 11.97
C VAL A 102 9.34 9.10 11.38
N MET A 103 9.37 9.24 10.08
CA MET A 103 8.23 9.66 9.26
C MET A 103 8.10 8.69 8.09
N LYS A 104 6.95 8.01 7.99
CA LYS A 104 6.65 7.02 6.96
C LYS A 104 5.41 7.43 6.18
N VAL A 105 5.51 7.45 4.87
CA VAL A 105 4.34 7.51 3.98
C VAL A 105 3.85 6.09 3.79
N GLN A 106 2.60 5.86 4.13
CA GLN A 106 1.97 4.55 4.05
C GLN A 106 0.75 4.61 3.16
N LEU A 107 0.71 3.74 2.17
CA LEU A 107 -0.46 3.51 1.35
C LEU A 107 -1.46 2.63 2.11
N ILE A 108 -2.71 3.05 2.13
CA ILE A 108 -3.81 2.25 2.67
C ILE A 108 -4.34 1.36 1.57
N GLY A 109 -4.15 0.06 1.70
CA GLY A 109 -4.68 -0.93 0.76
C GLY A 109 -4.53 -2.33 1.34
N SER A 110 -5.50 -3.18 1.06
CA SER A 110 -5.35 -4.61 1.35
C SER A 110 -4.31 -5.18 0.40
N LYS A 111 -3.12 -5.48 0.92
CA LYS A 111 -2.16 -6.29 0.20
C LYS A 111 -2.80 -7.66 -0.10
N LEU A 112 -2.94 -7.99 -1.36
CA LEU A 112 -3.47 -9.28 -1.79
C LEU A 112 -2.37 -10.33 -1.85
N VAL A 113 -1.30 -10.02 -2.60
CA VAL A 113 -0.21 -10.96 -2.85
C VAL A 113 1.12 -10.19 -2.92
N GLN A 114 2.22 -10.89 -2.68
CA GLN A 114 3.57 -10.36 -2.85
C GLN A 114 4.42 -11.37 -3.60
N GLY A 115 5.30 -10.85 -4.45
CA GLY A 115 6.31 -11.59 -5.20
C GLY A 115 7.55 -10.75 -5.42
N SER A 116 8.31 -11.07 -6.43
CA SER A 116 9.47 -10.29 -6.89
C SER A 116 9.04 -9.37 -8.02
N GLY A 117 9.24 -8.07 -7.85
CA GLY A 117 8.86 -7.09 -8.85
C GLY A 117 9.93 -6.90 -9.93
N VAL A 118 9.48 -6.59 -11.14
CA VAL A 118 10.29 -6.26 -12.31
C VAL A 118 9.74 -4.98 -12.92
N GLY A 119 10.56 -3.95 -12.98
CA GLY A 119 10.18 -2.59 -13.38
C GLY A 119 10.03 -1.64 -12.17
N ASP A 120 9.89 -0.35 -12.46
CA ASP A 120 9.84 0.72 -11.45
C ASP A 120 8.49 1.46 -11.44
N GLU A 121 7.45 0.84 -11.98
CA GLU A 121 6.15 1.47 -12.16
C GLU A 121 5.06 0.82 -11.29
N SER A 122 4.02 1.59 -11.06
CA SER A 122 2.78 1.12 -10.46
C SER A 122 1.65 1.28 -11.47
N THR A 123 0.88 0.22 -11.68
CA THR A 123 -0.19 0.18 -12.68
C THR A 123 -1.50 -0.29 -12.07
N ILE A 124 -2.57 0.42 -12.40
CA ILE A 124 -3.94 0.08 -11.99
C ILE A 124 -4.66 -0.51 -13.20
N GLY A 125 -5.36 -1.61 -13.00
CA GLY A 125 -6.15 -2.23 -14.06
C GLY A 125 -7.09 -3.30 -13.54
N LYS A 126 -7.90 -3.83 -14.45
CA LYS A 126 -8.78 -4.96 -14.18
C LYS A 126 -7.98 -6.26 -14.29
N ALA A 127 -8.03 -7.09 -13.27
CA ALA A 127 -7.43 -8.41 -13.27
C ALA A 127 -8.17 -9.35 -14.21
N VAL A 128 -7.44 -10.01 -15.09
CA VAL A 128 -7.92 -11.08 -15.94
C VAL A 128 -7.19 -12.36 -15.57
N ILE A 129 -7.93 -13.31 -15.02
CA ILE A 129 -7.39 -14.62 -14.66
C ILE A 129 -7.63 -15.57 -15.81
N ALA A 130 -6.60 -16.27 -16.24
CA ALA A 130 -6.67 -17.26 -17.29
C ALA A 130 -5.88 -18.53 -16.93
N SER A 131 -6.43 -19.67 -17.32
CA SER A 131 -5.81 -20.98 -17.10
C SER A 131 -4.85 -21.39 -18.21
N ASN A 132 -4.97 -20.77 -19.38
CA ASN A 132 -4.13 -21.01 -20.56
C ASN A 132 -4.05 -19.78 -21.47
N ALA A 133 -3.14 -19.82 -22.46
CA ALA A 133 -2.89 -18.71 -23.37
C ALA A 133 -4.09 -18.34 -24.26
N GLN A 134 -4.88 -19.33 -24.71
CA GLN A 134 -6.04 -19.08 -25.56
C GLN A 134 -7.13 -18.32 -24.78
N GLU A 135 -7.40 -18.74 -23.56
CA GLU A 135 -8.33 -18.05 -22.65
C GLU A 135 -7.85 -16.62 -22.35
N ALA A 136 -6.54 -16.45 -22.07
CA ALA A 136 -5.94 -15.16 -21.86
C ALA A 136 -6.14 -14.22 -23.06
N ALA A 137 -5.81 -14.67 -24.26
CA ALA A 137 -5.93 -13.90 -25.50
C ALA A 137 -7.40 -13.49 -25.80
N ALA A 138 -8.36 -14.37 -25.48
CA ALA A 138 -9.78 -14.13 -25.67
C ALA A 138 -10.37 -13.13 -24.67
N LYS A 139 -9.97 -13.19 -23.38
CA LYS A 139 -10.50 -12.34 -22.30
C LYS A 139 -9.83 -10.97 -22.21
N MET A 140 -8.53 -10.88 -22.51
CA MET A 140 -7.71 -9.69 -22.32
C MET A 140 -8.16 -8.52 -23.22
N GLN A 141 -8.38 -7.37 -22.58
CA GLN A 141 -8.54 -6.08 -23.23
C GLN A 141 -7.32 -5.21 -22.99
N LYS A 142 -7.16 -4.17 -23.80
CA LYS A 142 -6.04 -3.23 -23.64
C LYS A 142 -6.15 -2.51 -22.30
N GLY A 143 -5.10 -2.59 -21.51
CA GLY A 143 -5.02 -1.97 -20.18
C GLY A 143 -5.40 -2.89 -19.02
N ASP A 144 -5.80 -4.15 -19.28
CA ASP A 144 -6.04 -5.15 -18.24
C ASP A 144 -4.71 -5.67 -17.65
N ILE A 145 -4.79 -6.27 -16.48
CA ILE A 145 -3.67 -6.92 -15.80
C ILE A 145 -3.85 -8.44 -15.92
N LEU A 146 -2.89 -9.09 -16.56
CA LEU A 146 -2.91 -10.54 -16.72
C LEU A 146 -2.41 -11.22 -15.44
N VAL A 147 -3.22 -12.11 -14.88
CA VAL A 147 -2.91 -12.90 -13.67
C VAL A 147 -2.95 -14.38 -14.01
N VAL A 148 -1.80 -15.06 -14.00
CA VAL A 148 -1.66 -16.45 -14.43
C VAL A 148 -0.68 -17.23 -13.57
N LYS A 149 -0.72 -18.55 -13.64
CA LYS A 149 0.25 -19.41 -12.92
C LYS A 149 1.63 -19.34 -13.52
N THR A 150 1.72 -19.39 -14.85
CA THR A 150 2.97 -19.35 -15.59
C THR A 150 2.73 -18.77 -16.98
N THR A 151 3.78 -18.31 -17.64
CA THR A 151 3.71 -17.83 -19.01
C THR A 151 4.75 -18.53 -19.90
N ASP A 152 4.42 -18.67 -21.16
CA ASP A 152 5.29 -19.09 -22.24
C ASP A 152 5.06 -18.22 -23.49
N LYS A 153 5.68 -18.57 -24.62
CA LYS A 153 5.58 -17.83 -25.89
C LYS A 153 4.14 -17.67 -26.41
N ASP A 154 3.24 -18.59 -26.06
CA ASP A 154 1.86 -18.60 -26.56
C ASP A 154 1.01 -17.51 -25.89
N TYR A 155 1.48 -16.96 -24.75
CA TYR A 155 0.84 -15.84 -24.06
C TYR A 155 1.14 -14.47 -24.68
N LEU A 156 2.05 -14.35 -25.64
CA LEU A 156 2.43 -13.05 -26.23
C LEU A 156 1.23 -12.22 -26.71
N PRO A 157 0.20 -12.76 -27.40
CA PRO A 157 -0.96 -11.98 -27.84
C PRO A 157 -1.78 -11.40 -26.69
N ALA A 158 -1.77 -12.05 -25.52
CA ALA A 158 -2.42 -11.52 -24.31
C ALA A 158 -1.55 -10.47 -23.62
N ILE A 159 -0.24 -10.72 -23.56
CA ILE A 159 0.75 -9.82 -22.93
C ILE A 159 0.80 -8.47 -23.66
N GLU A 160 0.68 -8.45 -25.00
CA GLU A 160 0.65 -7.22 -25.80
C GLU A 160 -0.49 -6.27 -25.44
N LYS A 161 -1.57 -6.79 -24.86
CA LYS A 161 -2.71 -6.01 -24.39
C LYS A 161 -2.58 -5.60 -22.91
N ALA A 162 -1.70 -6.27 -22.17
CA ALA A 162 -1.59 -6.12 -20.74
C ALA A 162 -0.93 -4.79 -20.33
N ALA A 163 -1.46 -4.15 -19.29
CA ALA A 163 -0.82 -3.04 -18.61
C ALA A 163 0.18 -3.51 -17.55
N ALA A 164 0.02 -4.73 -17.02
CA ALA A 164 0.94 -5.37 -16.09
C ALA A 164 0.75 -6.90 -16.11
N LEU A 165 1.76 -7.63 -15.62
CA LEU A 165 1.70 -9.09 -15.45
C LEU A 165 1.86 -9.47 -13.98
N VAL A 166 1.07 -10.45 -13.54
CA VAL A 166 1.21 -11.11 -12.24
C VAL A 166 1.30 -12.61 -12.48
N VAL A 167 2.41 -13.22 -12.07
CA VAL A 167 2.68 -14.64 -12.34
C VAL A 167 3.03 -15.35 -11.05
N GLU A 168 2.34 -16.47 -10.77
CA GLU A 168 2.54 -17.22 -9.51
C GLU A 168 3.92 -17.86 -9.43
N THR A 169 4.40 -18.40 -10.54
CA THR A 169 5.68 -19.14 -10.60
C THR A 169 6.76 -18.35 -11.32
N GLY A 170 7.99 -18.72 -11.05
CA GLY A 170 9.17 -18.13 -11.70
C GLY A 170 9.83 -17.03 -10.87
N GLY A 171 11.00 -16.63 -11.34
CA GLY A 171 11.81 -15.59 -10.73
C GLY A 171 12.17 -14.51 -11.75
N LEU A 172 13.13 -13.66 -11.40
CA LEU A 172 13.58 -12.52 -12.23
C LEU A 172 14.14 -12.89 -13.59
N THR A 173 14.45 -14.17 -13.84
CA THR A 173 14.92 -14.71 -15.12
C THR A 173 13.85 -15.50 -15.86
N SER A 174 12.61 -15.53 -15.37
CA SER A 174 11.50 -16.24 -16.03
C SER A 174 11.06 -15.57 -17.32
N HIS A 175 10.31 -16.30 -18.16
CA HIS A 175 9.74 -15.78 -19.40
C HIS A 175 8.95 -14.48 -19.18
N ALA A 176 8.09 -14.44 -18.14
CA ALA A 176 7.32 -13.24 -17.81
C ALA A 176 8.21 -12.03 -17.51
N ALA A 177 9.26 -12.21 -16.71
CA ALA A 177 10.19 -11.15 -16.36
C ALA A 177 10.94 -10.61 -17.59
N VAL A 178 11.44 -11.49 -18.44
CA VAL A 178 12.17 -11.12 -19.66
C VAL A 178 11.27 -10.39 -20.66
N VAL A 179 10.06 -10.90 -20.88
CA VAL A 179 9.08 -10.26 -21.79
C VAL A 179 8.62 -8.91 -21.22
N GLY A 180 8.36 -8.83 -19.92
CA GLY A 180 7.97 -7.58 -19.27
C GLY A 180 9.02 -6.48 -19.45
N ILE A 181 10.30 -6.80 -19.24
CA ILE A 181 11.41 -5.86 -19.50
C ILE A 181 11.45 -5.44 -20.97
N ALA A 182 11.34 -6.40 -21.88
CA ALA A 182 11.40 -6.13 -23.32
C ALA A 182 10.24 -5.25 -23.82
N MET A 183 9.06 -5.38 -23.21
CA MET A 183 7.86 -4.62 -23.58
C MET A 183 7.65 -3.37 -22.72
N GLY A 184 8.47 -3.15 -21.69
CA GLY A 184 8.36 -2.00 -20.79
C GLY A 184 7.11 -2.02 -19.91
N ILE A 185 6.60 -3.21 -19.57
CA ILE A 185 5.43 -3.37 -18.69
C ILE A 185 5.84 -3.89 -17.31
N PRO A 186 5.21 -3.39 -16.22
CA PRO A 186 5.50 -3.85 -14.87
C PRO A 186 5.08 -5.31 -14.67
N VAL A 187 5.94 -6.09 -14.01
CA VAL A 187 5.70 -7.51 -13.74
C VAL A 187 5.94 -7.83 -12.26
N VAL A 188 5.12 -8.71 -11.71
CA VAL A 188 5.39 -9.37 -10.42
C VAL A 188 5.40 -10.88 -10.66
N VAL A 189 6.53 -11.51 -10.36
CA VAL A 189 6.74 -12.97 -10.47
C VAL A 189 6.87 -13.59 -9.09
N GLY A 190 6.61 -14.90 -8.96
CA GLY A 190 6.61 -15.57 -7.67
C GLY A 190 5.49 -15.10 -6.75
N ALA A 191 4.40 -14.59 -7.32
CA ALA A 191 3.21 -14.14 -6.60
C ALA A 191 2.34 -15.35 -6.21
N GLU A 192 2.79 -16.13 -5.26
CA GLU A 192 2.14 -17.39 -4.86
C GLU A 192 0.65 -17.22 -4.58
N ASN A 193 -0.17 -18.12 -5.11
CA ASN A 193 -1.62 -18.15 -4.97
C ASN A 193 -2.36 -16.92 -5.57
N ALA A 194 -1.75 -16.12 -6.41
CA ALA A 194 -2.37 -14.93 -7.00
C ALA A 194 -3.69 -15.24 -7.71
N THR A 195 -3.75 -16.35 -8.47
CA THR A 195 -4.96 -16.77 -9.20
C THR A 195 -6.10 -17.22 -8.30
N SER A 196 -5.81 -17.53 -7.03
CA SER A 196 -6.82 -17.93 -6.04
C SER A 196 -7.26 -16.78 -5.14
N VAL A 197 -6.36 -15.83 -4.87
CA VAL A 197 -6.59 -14.67 -3.98
C VAL A 197 -7.25 -13.51 -4.73
N ILE A 198 -6.84 -13.30 -5.99
CA ILE A 198 -7.38 -12.25 -6.85
C ILE A 198 -8.62 -12.83 -7.57
N SER A 199 -9.71 -12.05 -7.63
CA SER A 199 -10.89 -12.43 -8.38
C SER A 199 -10.83 -11.93 -9.83
N ASP A 200 -11.35 -12.72 -10.78
CA ASP A 200 -11.46 -12.29 -12.18
C ASP A 200 -12.34 -11.04 -12.29
N GLY A 201 -11.89 -10.04 -13.02
CA GLY A 201 -12.57 -8.75 -13.15
C GLY A 201 -12.33 -7.76 -12.00
N GLN A 202 -11.61 -8.13 -10.94
CA GLN A 202 -11.30 -7.26 -9.81
C GLN A 202 -10.34 -6.14 -10.24
N ILE A 203 -10.59 -4.91 -9.78
CA ILE A 203 -9.62 -3.83 -9.93
C ILE A 203 -8.48 -4.05 -8.91
N ILE A 204 -7.27 -4.05 -9.42
CA ILE A 204 -6.05 -4.22 -8.63
C ILE A 204 -4.99 -3.18 -9.01
N THR A 205 -4.06 -2.96 -8.11
CA THR A 205 -2.85 -2.17 -8.37
C THR A 205 -1.63 -3.08 -8.25
N VAL A 206 -0.81 -3.11 -9.28
CA VAL A 206 0.47 -3.81 -9.32
C VAL A 206 1.59 -2.81 -9.09
N ASP A 207 2.25 -2.88 -7.96
CA ASP A 207 3.46 -2.12 -7.62
C ASP A 207 4.68 -2.99 -7.90
N SER A 208 5.25 -2.86 -9.09
CA SER A 208 6.41 -3.66 -9.50
C SER A 208 7.69 -3.28 -8.77
N ARG A 209 7.82 -2.04 -8.27
CA ARG A 209 8.99 -1.61 -7.48
C ARG A 209 9.11 -2.39 -6.16
N ARG A 210 7.97 -2.65 -5.52
CA ARG A 210 7.90 -3.36 -4.23
C ARG A 210 7.52 -4.84 -4.40
N GLY A 211 7.10 -5.26 -5.59
CA GLY A 211 6.59 -6.60 -5.84
C GLY A 211 5.27 -6.89 -5.12
N ILE A 212 4.41 -5.89 -4.93
CA ILE A 212 3.17 -6.03 -4.17
C ILE A 212 1.96 -5.77 -5.04
N ILE A 213 0.95 -6.61 -4.90
CA ILE A 213 -0.37 -6.42 -5.51
C ILE A 213 -1.35 -5.98 -4.42
N TYR A 214 -2.04 -4.86 -4.66
CA TYR A 214 -3.05 -4.29 -3.77
C TYR A 214 -4.44 -4.44 -4.36
N LYS A 215 -5.44 -4.56 -3.49
CA LYS A 215 -6.85 -4.49 -3.87
C LYS A 215 -7.25 -3.05 -4.18
N GLY A 216 -7.97 -2.86 -5.29
CA GLY A 216 -8.50 -1.55 -5.68
C GLY A 216 -7.49 -0.66 -6.41
N ALA A 217 -7.95 0.53 -6.76
CA ALA A 217 -7.13 1.57 -7.39
C ALA A 217 -6.34 2.30 -6.31
N THR A 218 -5.04 2.13 -6.31
CA THR A 218 -4.15 2.62 -5.27
C THR A 218 -3.04 3.45 -5.91
N ASN A 219 -2.90 4.72 -5.55
CA ASN A 219 -1.76 5.53 -6.00
C ASN A 219 -0.50 5.09 -5.22
N ALA A 220 0.19 4.07 -5.70
CA ALA A 220 1.53 3.72 -5.25
C ALA A 220 2.51 4.74 -5.84
N LEU A 221 3.13 5.55 -4.97
CA LEU A 221 4.19 6.51 -5.29
C LEU A 221 5.56 5.85 -5.21
#